data_e8c95a49795a1727745935eb2abca787
#
_entry.id   e8c95a49795a1727745935eb2abca787
#
_cell.length_a   1.000
_cell.length_b   1.000
_cell.length_c   1.000
_cell.angle_alpha   90.00
_cell.angle_beta   90.00
_cell.angle_gamma   90.00
#
_symmetry.space_group_name_H-M   'P 1'
#
loop_
_entity.id
_entity.type
_entity.pdbx_description
1 polymer ?
#
loop_
_entity_poly.entity_id
_entity_poly.type
_entity_poly.pdbx_seq_one_letter_code
_entity_poly.pdbx_strand_id
1 'polypeptide(L)'
;MKKIVILLSIVVFCSCQQQEPSVAVTIKNSLDIDRTYETVEISAADLVDLNSNAFHVVHKVNGDTLVSQTIDYDMDDNFDVLIFQPKVNANSTDVYQIFATTKKEQEALCYSRFVPERTDDYAWENNRVAFRTYGPTAQKMVEDSIKGGTLSSGIDAWLKRVEYPIVDKWYKKHTSGKGSYHEDTGEGLDNFHVGASRGVGGIAFKNDSIYAVSKNFKSYKTIANGPLRTVFEL
;
A
#
# COMPACT_ATOMS: atom_id res chain seq x y z
N MET A 1 -77.30 -28.63 1.28
CA MET A 1 -75.91 -28.48 0.86
C MET A 1 -75.38 -27.16 1.47
N LYS A 2 -74.50 -27.23 2.51
CA LYS A 2 -73.90 -26.07 3.18
C LYS A 2 -72.60 -25.70 2.45
N LYS A 3 -72.52 -24.49 1.90
CA LYS A 3 -71.29 -23.97 1.28
C LYS A 3 -70.39 -23.40 2.38
N ILE A 4 -69.20 -23.99 2.55
CA ILE A 4 -68.15 -23.49 3.43
C ILE A 4 -67.32 -22.49 2.60
N VAL A 5 -67.28 -21.24 3.06
CA VAL A 5 -66.40 -20.17 2.51
C VAL A 5 -65.14 -20.15 3.38
N ILE A 6 -64.02 -20.56 2.82
CA ILE A 6 -62.71 -20.46 3.48
C ILE A 6 -62.14 -19.07 3.17
N LEU A 7 -62.04 -18.26 4.21
CA LEU A 7 -61.37 -16.93 4.13
C LEU A 7 -59.88 -17.13 4.30
N LEU A 8 -59.13 -17.01 3.23
CA LEU A 8 -57.63 -17.10 3.24
C LEU A 8 -57.05 -15.73 3.66
N SER A 9 -56.62 -15.64 4.91
CA SER A 9 -55.94 -14.44 5.42
C SER A 9 -54.48 -14.41 4.92
N ILE A 10 -54.18 -13.49 4.02
CA ILE A 10 -52.79 -13.24 3.61
C ILE A 10 -52.10 -12.38 4.68
N VAL A 11 -51.24 -12.98 5.48
CA VAL A 11 -50.37 -12.25 6.42
C VAL A 11 -49.15 -11.75 5.62
N VAL A 12 -49.15 -10.44 5.33
CA VAL A 12 -47.97 -9.79 4.73
C VAL A 12 -46.94 -9.54 5.85
N PHE A 13 -45.91 -10.35 5.90
CA PHE A 13 -44.76 -10.06 6.74
C PHE A 13 -43.97 -8.90 6.10
N CYS A 14 -44.12 -7.70 6.62
CA CYS A 14 -43.25 -6.58 6.32
C CYS A 14 -41.91 -6.87 7.04
N SER A 15 -40.96 -7.50 6.35
CA SER A 15 -39.60 -7.65 6.85
C SER A 15 -38.97 -6.26 6.84
N CYS A 16 -38.87 -5.64 8.00
CA CYS A 16 -38.06 -4.44 8.19
C CYS A 16 -36.61 -4.93 8.13
N GLN A 17 -35.96 -4.77 6.98
CA GLN A 17 -34.54 -5.06 6.82
C GLN A 17 -33.78 -4.00 7.63
N GLN A 18 -33.24 -4.39 8.77
CA GLN A 18 -32.42 -3.50 9.59
C GLN A 18 -31.17 -3.15 8.77
N GLN A 19 -31.04 -1.89 8.39
CA GLN A 19 -29.89 -1.42 7.64
C GLN A 19 -28.66 -1.52 8.52
N GLU A 20 -27.62 -2.17 8.04
CA GLU A 20 -26.35 -2.26 8.77
C GLU A 20 -25.79 -0.87 9.04
N PRO A 21 -25.22 -0.61 10.23
CA PRO A 21 -24.56 0.64 10.54
C PRO A 21 -23.48 0.97 9.51
N SER A 22 -23.47 2.20 9.00
CA SER A 22 -22.47 2.64 8.02
C SER A 22 -22.16 4.11 8.18
N VAL A 23 -20.93 4.48 7.79
CA VAL A 23 -20.49 5.88 7.67
C VAL A 23 -20.48 6.25 6.20
N ALA A 24 -21.16 7.36 5.85
CA ALA A 24 -21.21 7.85 4.49
C ALA A 24 -20.13 8.92 4.26
N VAL A 25 -19.32 8.75 3.20
CA VAL A 25 -18.28 9.68 2.80
C VAL A 25 -18.62 10.24 1.43
N THR A 26 -18.68 11.57 1.32
CA THR A 26 -18.92 12.28 0.06
C THR A 26 -17.61 12.80 -0.50
N ILE A 27 -17.26 12.40 -1.71
CA ILE A 27 -16.04 12.80 -2.39
C ILE A 27 -16.39 13.65 -3.60
N LYS A 28 -15.84 14.86 -3.65
CA LYS A 28 -16.05 15.80 -4.74
C LYS A 28 -14.77 16.00 -5.54
N ASN A 29 -14.83 15.77 -6.84
CA ASN A 29 -13.81 16.14 -7.78
C ASN A 29 -14.25 17.42 -8.52
N SER A 30 -13.62 18.54 -8.20
CA SER A 30 -13.89 19.84 -8.84
C SER A 30 -12.99 20.15 -10.03
N LEU A 31 -12.13 19.20 -10.42
CA LEU A 31 -11.25 19.33 -11.57
C LEU A 31 -11.95 18.83 -12.84
N ASP A 32 -11.46 19.26 -13.98
CA ASP A 32 -11.91 18.84 -15.32
C ASP A 32 -11.23 17.54 -15.82
N ILE A 33 -10.57 16.80 -14.92
CA ILE A 33 -9.95 15.51 -15.19
C ILE A 33 -10.51 14.44 -14.23
N ASP A 34 -10.59 13.20 -14.71
CA ASP A 34 -10.95 12.05 -13.88
C ASP A 34 -9.84 11.75 -12.85
N ARG A 35 -10.25 11.44 -11.62
CA ARG A 35 -9.36 11.02 -10.54
C ARG A 35 -9.59 9.54 -10.24
N THR A 36 -8.59 8.71 -10.52
CA THR A 36 -8.74 7.25 -10.45
C THR A 36 -7.81 6.58 -9.44
N TYR A 37 -6.81 7.30 -8.94
CA TYR A 37 -5.76 6.77 -8.05
C TYR A 37 -5.50 7.65 -6.83
N GLU A 38 -6.35 8.62 -6.58
CA GLU A 38 -6.22 9.46 -5.38
C GLU A 38 -6.61 8.67 -4.14
N THR A 39 -5.78 8.74 -3.12
CA THR A 39 -6.06 8.09 -1.85
C THR A 39 -6.89 9.00 -0.96
N VAL A 40 -8.01 8.49 -0.50
CA VAL A 40 -8.83 9.09 0.55
C VAL A 40 -8.45 8.46 1.88
N GLU A 41 -8.26 9.27 2.89
CA GLU A 41 -7.95 8.86 4.27
C GLU A 41 -9.09 9.28 5.19
N ILE A 42 -9.62 8.33 5.95
CA ILE A 42 -10.67 8.54 6.96
C ILE A 42 -10.07 8.25 8.32
N SER A 43 -10.17 9.21 9.23
CA SER A 43 -9.68 9.04 10.60
C SER A 43 -10.43 7.94 11.35
N ALA A 44 -9.74 7.20 12.19
CA ALA A 44 -10.35 6.23 13.10
C ALA A 44 -11.47 6.87 13.96
N ALA A 45 -11.29 8.14 14.35
CA ALA A 45 -12.27 8.88 15.13
C ALA A 45 -13.63 9.05 14.39
N ASP A 46 -13.61 9.11 13.06
CA ASP A 46 -14.81 9.22 12.24
C ASP A 46 -15.54 7.87 12.07
N LEU A 47 -14.93 6.77 12.46
CA LEU A 47 -15.42 5.39 12.33
C LEU A 47 -15.74 4.72 13.66
N VAL A 48 -15.60 5.42 14.77
CA VAL A 48 -15.77 4.87 16.14
C VAL A 48 -17.12 4.19 16.36
N ASP A 49 -18.18 4.73 15.78
CA ASP A 49 -19.54 4.21 15.90
C ASP A 49 -19.74 2.84 15.21
N LEU A 50 -18.83 2.45 14.33
CA LEU A 50 -18.87 1.13 13.69
C LEU A 50 -18.28 0.02 14.57
N ASN A 51 -17.59 0.38 15.65
CA ASN A 51 -17.02 -0.54 16.66
C ASN A 51 -16.28 -1.74 16.02
N SER A 52 -15.37 -1.46 15.09
CA SER A 52 -14.64 -2.47 14.32
C SER A 52 -13.23 -1.97 13.99
N ASN A 53 -12.31 -2.91 13.78
CA ASN A 53 -10.96 -2.64 13.25
C ASN A 53 -10.79 -3.11 11.79
N ALA A 54 -11.86 -3.62 11.18
CA ALA A 54 -11.87 -4.04 9.78
C ALA A 54 -13.10 -3.50 9.06
N PHE A 55 -12.90 -3.01 7.85
CA PHE A 55 -13.91 -2.30 7.10
C PHE A 55 -13.93 -2.73 5.63
N HIS A 56 -15.07 -2.53 4.98
CA HIS A 56 -15.18 -2.50 3.54
C HIS A 56 -15.87 -1.23 3.07
N VAL A 57 -15.45 -0.75 1.92
CA VAL A 57 -15.94 0.49 1.33
C VAL A 57 -16.76 0.16 0.08
N VAL A 58 -17.97 0.68 -0.01
CA VAL A 58 -18.90 0.39 -1.12
C VAL A 58 -19.31 1.70 -1.78
N HIS A 59 -19.25 1.76 -3.10
CA HIS A 59 -19.81 2.87 -3.86
C HIS A 59 -21.34 2.84 -3.80
N LYS A 60 -21.97 3.91 -3.31
CA LYS A 60 -23.39 3.92 -2.95
C LYS A 60 -24.33 3.66 -4.12
N VAL A 61 -23.97 4.06 -5.34
CA VAL A 61 -24.86 3.99 -6.51
C VAL A 61 -24.76 2.65 -7.22
N ASN A 62 -23.53 2.17 -7.50
CA ASN A 62 -23.33 0.95 -8.28
C ASN A 62 -23.06 -0.30 -7.44
N GLY A 63 -22.84 -0.14 -6.12
CA GLY A 63 -22.59 -1.27 -5.22
C GLY A 63 -21.17 -1.86 -5.31
N ASP A 64 -20.27 -1.27 -6.06
CA ASP A 64 -18.90 -1.75 -6.19
C ASP A 64 -18.16 -1.66 -4.84
N THR A 65 -17.55 -2.75 -4.44
CA THR A 65 -16.68 -2.79 -3.26
C THR A 65 -15.25 -2.42 -3.65
N LEU A 66 -14.70 -1.43 -2.96
CA LEU A 66 -13.34 -0.94 -3.18
C LEU A 66 -12.35 -1.67 -2.28
N VAL A 67 -11.12 -1.79 -2.78
CA VAL A 67 -9.96 -2.15 -1.96
C VAL A 67 -9.76 -1.07 -0.91
N SER A 68 -9.58 -1.50 0.35
CA SER A 68 -9.32 -0.60 1.48
C SER A 68 -8.26 -1.20 2.39
N GLN A 69 -7.63 -0.35 3.19
CA GLN A 69 -6.57 -0.74 4.12
C GLN A 69 -6.65 0.13 5.37
N THR A 70 -6.55 -0.48 6.54
CA THR A 70 -6.30 0.23 7.78
C THR A 70 -4.81 0.38 8.02
N ILE A 71 -4.39 1.52 8.57
CA ILE A 71 -2.99 1.79 8.93
C ILE A 71 -2.96 2.28 10.37
N ASP A 72 -2.07 1.67 11.14
CA ASP A 72 -1.68 2.04 12.49
C ASP A 72 -0.27 2.66 12.39
N TYR A 73 -0.18 3.98 12.48
CA TYR A 73 1.07 4.71 12.27
C TYR A 73 1.97 4.72 13.50
N ASP A 74 1.39 4.72 14.70
CA ASP A 74 2.15 4.75 15.96
C ASP A 74 2.44 3.35 16.51
N MET A 75 1.80 2.32 15.94
CA MET A 75 1.97 0.89 16.26
C MET A 75 1.51 0.55 17.70
N ASP A 76 0.36 1.12 18.08
CA ASP A 76 -0.29 0.86 19.36
C ASP A 76 -1.36 -0.24 19.29
N ASP A 77 -1.44 -0.97 18.17
CA ASP A 77 -2.42 -2.01 17.82
C ASP A 77 -3.84 -1.47 17.54
N ASN A 78 -4.01 -0.15 17.45
CA ASN A 78 -5.23 0.48 17.01
C ASN A 78 -4.96 1.20 15.68
N PHE A 79 -5.86 1.09 14.72
CA PHE A 79 -5.68 1.80 13.46
C PHE A 79 -5.94 3.30 13.63
N ASP A 80 -5.14 4.12 12.95
CA ASP A 80 -5.29 5.59 12.91
C ASP A 80 -6.17 6.04 11.76
N VAL A 81 -6.02 5.37 10.61
CA VAL A 81 -6.75 5.72 9.38
C VAL A 81 -7.20 4.50 8.61
N LEU A 82 -8.34 4.65 7.94
CA LEU A 82 -8.77 3.81 6.84
C LEU A 82 -8.47 4.52 5.52
N ILE A 83 -7.80 3.85 4.59
CA ILE A 83 -7.53 4.37 3.25
C ILE A 83 -8.24 3.57 2.18
N PHE A 84 -8.65 4.25 1.10
CA PHE A 84 -9.18 3.64 -0.13
C PHE A 84 -8.96 4.55 -1.33
N GLN A 85 -9.06 4.01 -2.55
CA GLN A 85 -8.87 4.77 -3.79
C GLN A 85 -10.16 4.78 -4.61
N PRO A 86 -10.97 5.84 -4.51
CA PRO A 86 -12.19 5.99 -5.32
C PRO A 86 -11.85 6.35 -6.76
N LYS A 87 -12.78 6.04 -7.66
CA LYS A 87 -12.77 6.59 -9.01
C LYS A 87 -13.87 7.67 -9.07
N VAL A 88 -13.46 8.94 -9.26
CA VAL A 88 -14.36 10.08 -9.30
C VAL A 88 -14.15 10.83 -10.62
N ASN A 89 -15.18 10.88 -11.45
CA ASN A 89 -15.12 11.54 -12.75
C ASN A 89 -14.89 13.06 -12.62
N ALA A 90 -14.48 13.70 -13.72
CA ALA A 90 -14.31 15.14 -13.80
C ALA A 90 -15.61 15.87 -13.36
N ASN A 91 -15.48 16.95 -12.58
CA ASN A 91 -16.56 17.79 -12.10
C ASN A 91 -17.75 17.02 -11.47
N SER A 92 -17.48 15.89 -10.81
CA SER A 92 -18.50 15.04 -10.21
C SER A 92 -18.38 14.91 -8.70
N THR A 93 -19.41 14.32 -8.11
CA THR A 93 -19.47 14.00 -6.68
C THR A 93 -20.02 12.60 -6.53
N ASP A 94 -19.31 11.75 -5.80
CA ASP A 94 -19.69 10.38 -5.50
C ASP A 94 -19.80 10.14 -4.00
N VAL A 95 -20.64 9.20 -3.61
CA VAL A 95 -20.84 8.83 -2.20
C VAL A 95 -20.43 7.38 -2.00
N TYR A 96 -19.61 7.15 -0.99
CA TYR A 96 -19.15 5.84 -0.55
C TYR A 96 -19.71 5.55 0.84
N GLN A 97 -20.00 4.29 1.11
CA GLN A 97 -20.44 3.82 2.43
C GLN A 97 -19.39 2.89 3.00
N ILE A 98 -19.04 3.11 4.26
CA ILE A 98 -18.08 2.30 5.00
C ILE A 98 -18.86 1.45 5.99
N PHE A 99 -18.65 0.15 5.96
CA PHE A 99 -19.28 -0.82 6.84
C PHE A 99 -18.21 -1.57 7.63
N ALA A 100 -18.54 -1.97 8.85
CA ALA A 100 -17.74 -2.95 9.58
C ALA A 100 -17.72 -4.30 8.85
N THR A 101 -16.63 -5.03 8.94
CA THR A 101 -16.51 -6.38 8.37
C THR A 101 -15.68 -7.29 9.27
N THR A 102 -15.87 -8.58 9.12
CA THR A 102 -15.01 -9.63 9.71
C THR A 102 -14.08 -10.26 8.67
N LYS A 103 -14.13 -9.80 7.40
CA LYS A 103 -13.27 -10.30 6.34
C LYS A 103 -11.82 -9.90 6.64
N LYS A 104 -10.92 -10.86 6.51
CA LYS A 104 -9.48 -10.63 6.60
C LYS A 104 -8.99 -9.75 5.45
N GLU A 105 -7.86 -9.08 5.72
CA GLU A 105 -7.13 -8.24 4.78
C GLU A 105 -6.90 -8.92 3.43
N GLN A 106 -6.87 -8.09 2.40
CA GLN A 106 -6.52 -8.48 1.04
C GLN A 106 -5.00 -8.69 0.95
N GLU A 107 -4.56 -9.42 -0.07
CA GLU A 107 -3.13 -9.63 -0.33
C GLU A 107 -2.37 -8.30 -0.40
N ALA A 108 -1.24 -8.22 0.31
CA ALA A 108 -0.41 -7.03 0.33
C ALA A 108 0.35 -6.90 -1.00
N LEU A 109 -0.14 -6.03 -1.89
CA LEU A 109 0.55 -5.66 -3.14
C LEU A 109 1.60 -4.57 -2.93
N CYS A 110 1.47 -3.78 -1.86
CA CYS A 110 2.45 -2.81 -1.41
C CYS A 110 3.17 -3.40 -0.20
N TYR A 111 4.44 -3.72 -0.39
CA TYR A 111 5.24 -4.49 0.56
C TYR A 111 6.60 -3.85 0.76
N SER A 112 7.10 -3.87 1.98
CA SER A 112 8.46 -3.44 2.29
C SER A 112 9.07 -4.26 3.40
N ARG A 113 10.39 -4.42 3.37
CA ARG A 113 11.14 -5.07 4.42
C ARG A 113 12.63 -4.74 4.42
N PHE A 114 13.26 -4.99 5.56
CA PHE A 114 14.71 -5.13 5.67
C PHE A 114 15.19 -6.45 5.04
N VAL A 115 16.35 -6.44 4.38
CA VAL A 115 16.90 -7.55 3.61
C VAL A 115 18.29 -7.91 4.11
N PRO A 116 18.43 -8.63 5.25
CA PRO A 116 19.72 -8.99 5.83
C PRO A 116 20.51 -9.99 4.97
N GLU A 117 19.85 -10.77 4.14
CA GLU A 117 20.47 -11.74 3.25
C GLU A 117 21.28 -11.10 2.11
N ARG A 118 21.12 -9.79 1.90
CA ARG A 118 21.95 -8.99 1.00
C ARG A 118 22.50 -7.79 1.79
N THR A 119 23.42 -8.07 2.72
CA THR A 119 24.06 -7.12 3.64
C THR A 119 23.06 -6.46 4.58
N ASP A 120 22.41 -5.35 4.18
CA ASP A 120 21.42 -4.60 4.94
C ASP A 120 20.63 -3.66 4.03
N ASP A 121 20.20 -4.16 2.89
CA ASP A 121 19.30 -3.42 2.03
C ASP A 121 17.94 -3.20 2.73
N TYR A 122 17.23 -2.13 2.39
CA TYR A 122 15.82 -1.99 2.62
C TYR A 122 15.11 -1.90 1.27
N ALA A 123 14.14 -2.77 1.04
CA ALA A 123 13.44 -2.88 -0.23
C ALA A 123 11.93 -2.70 -0.05
N TRP A 124 11.29 -2.09 -1.06
CA TRP A 124 9.84 -1.91 -1.09
C TRP A 124 9.31 -2.02 -2.51
N GLU A 125 8.05 -2.40 -2.63
CA GLU A 125 7.39 -2.57 -3.93
C GLU A 125 5.90 -2.26 -3.88
N ASN A 126 5.36 -2.02 -5.06
CA ASN A 126 3.94 -2.11 -5.37
C ASN A 126 3.74 -3.05 -6.58
N ASN A 127 2.53 -3.10 -7.13
CA ASN A 127 2.24 -3.94 -8.30
C ASN A 127 2.85 -3.44 -9.63
N ARG A 128 3.67 -2.39 -9.63
CA ARG A 128 4.28 -1.80 -10.83
C ARG A 128 5.79 -1.73 -10.80
N VAL A 129 6.36 -1.45 -9.63
CA VAL A 129 7.79 -1.17 -9.48
C VAL A 129 8.25 -1.59 -8.10
N ALA A 130 9.51 -1.99 -7.98
CA ALA A 130 10.16 -2.15 -6.70
C ALA A 130 11.36 -1.21 -6.58
N PHE A 131 11.80 -0.97 -5.35
CA PHE A 131 12.90 -0.10 -5.02
C PHE A 131 13.74 -0.72 -3.92
N ARG A 132 14.99 -0.27 -3.81
CA ARG A 132 15.84 -0.53 -2.65
C ARG A 132 16.76 0.64 -2.35
N THR A 133 17.22 0.67 -1.10
CA THR A 133 18.30 1.52 -0.64
C THR A 133 19.19 0.75 0.34
N TYR A 134 20.28 1.35 0.82
CA TYR A 134 21.38 0.64 1.48
C TYR A 134 21.57 1.12 2.90
N GLY A 135 21.93 0.18 3.77
CA GLY A 135 22.06 0.39 5.20
C GLY A 135 23.47 0.70 5.70
N PRO A 136 23.63 0.76 7.03
CA PRO A 136 24.88 1.17 7.68
C PRO A 136 26.02 0.18 7.49
N THR A 137 25.74 -1.12 7.36
CA THR A 137 26.78 -2.14 7.13
C THR A 137 27.37 -1.99 5.75
N ALA A 138 26.54 -1.80 4.72
CA ALA A 138 27.00 -1.54 3.36
C ALA A 138 27.85 -0.26 3.27
N GLN A 139 27.51 0.79 4.02
CA GLN A 139 28.34 1.99 4.15
C GLN A 139 29.69 1.68 4.79
N LYS A 140 29.69 1.00 5.94
CA LYS A 140 30.91 0.66 6.66
C LYS A 140 31.85 -0.21 5.82
N MET A 141 31.34 -1.14 5.03
CA MET A 141 32.15 -1.93 4.10
C MET A 141 32.92 -1.04 3.11
N VAL A 142 32.30 0.04 2.59
CA VAL A 142 33.00 0.99 1.72
C VAL A 142 34.09 1.75 2.50
N GLU A 143 33.77 2.24 3.70
CA GLU A 143 34.70 2.96 4.56
C GLU A 143 35.92 2.11 4.95
N ASP A 144 35.72 0.80 5.15
CA ASP A 144 36.75 -0.17 5.49
C ASP A 144 37.42 -0.81 4.23
N SER A 145 37.09 -0.35 3.01
CA SER A 145 37.57 -0.89 1.74
C SER A 145 37.25 -2.39 1.53
N ILE A 146 36.15 -2.87 2.08
CA ILE A 146 35.64 -4.23 1.91
C ILE A 146 34.80 -4.29 0.64
N LYS A 147 35.06 -5.27 -0.22
CA LYS A 147 34.33 -5.47 -1.48
C LYS A 147 32.85 -5.78 -1.21
N GLY A 148 31.96 -5.20 -2.00
CA GLY A 148 30.51 -5.46 -1.96
C GLY A 148 29.72 -4.42 -1.18
N GLY A 149 30.37 -3.47 -0.52
CA GLY A 149 29.71 -2.35 0.12
C GLY A 149 29.14 -1.35 -0.88
N THR A 150 28.18 -0.56 -0.42
CA THR A 150 27.56 0.54 -1.20
C THR A 150 27.37 1.74 -0.29
N LEU A 151 28.03 2.86 -0.63
CA LEU A 151 27.83 4.14 0.05
C LEU A 151 27.06 5.07 -0.86
N SER A 152 25.77 5.11 -0.67
CA SER A 152 24.88 5.97 -1.43
C SER A 152 23.52 6.09 -0.75
N SER A 153 23.02 7.32 -0.64
CA SER A 153 21.61 7.57 -0.36
C SER A 153 20.72 7.35 -1.58
N GLY A 154 21.30 6.80 -2.65
CA GLY A 154 20.58 6.56 -3.90
C GLY A 154 19.55 5.46 -3.76
N ILE A 155 18.54 5.56 -4.60
CA ILE A 155 17.45 4.61 -4.70
C ILE A 155 17.61 3.84 -6.00
N ASP A 156 17.61 2.53 -5.88
CA ASP A 156 17.57 1.59 -6.99
C ASP A 156 16.13 1.32 -7.40
N ALA A 157 15.85 1.26 -8.70
CA ALA A 157 14.49 1.01 -9.19
C ALA A 157 14.46 -0.25 -10.05
N TRP A 158 13.62 -1.19 -9.64
CA TRP A 158 13.41 -2.47 -10.28
C TRP A 158 12.12 -2.41 -11.11
N LEU A 159 12.25 -2.47 -12.41
CA LEU A 159 11.12 -2.40 -13.34
C LEU A 159 10.43 -3.75 -13.44
N LYS A 160 9.16 -3.81 -13.05
CA LYS A 160 8.34 -5.02 -13.07
C LYS A 160 7.54 -5.13 -14.38
N ARG A 161 7.39 -6.36 -14.88
CA ARG A 161 6.43 -6.73 -15.94
C ARG A 161 5.23 -7.49 -15.37
N VAL A 162 5.24 -7.76 -14.06
CA VAL A 162 4.25 -8.56 -13.33
C VAL A 162 3.67 -7.75 -12.18
N GLU A 163 2.44 -8.02 -11.81
CA GLU A 163 1.76 -7.29 -10.74
C GLU A 163 1.93 -7.92 -9.35
N TYR A 164 2.27 -9.20 -9.28
CA TYR A 164 2.53 -9.88 -7.99
C TYR A 164 3.86 -9.44 -7.36
N PRO A 165 4.01 -9.59 -6.04
CA PRO A 165 5.24 -9.25 -5.32
C PRO A 165 6.46 -10.05 -5.82
N ILE A 166 7.61 -9.36 -5.97
CA ILE A 166 8.85 -9.96 -6.51
C ILE A 166 10.06 -9.79 -5.59
N VAL A 167 10.03 -8.91 -4.62
CA VAL A 167 11.19 -8.58 -3.77
C VAL A 167 11.79 -9.84 -3.16
N ASP A 168 11.03 -10.66 -2.45
CA ASP A 168 11.52 -11.89 -1.83
C ASP A 168 12.04 -12.90 -2.85
N LYS A 169 11.31 -13.06 -3.95
CA LYS A 169 11.65 -14.00 -5.02
C LYS A 169 12.97 -13.64 -5.69
N TRP A 170 13.15 -12.37 -6.02
CA TRP A 170 14.34 -11.91 -6.74
C TRP A 170 15.56 -11.91 -5.84
N TYR A 171 15.44 -11.48 -4.58
CA TYR A 171 16.55 -11.61 -3.62
C TYR A 171 16.95 -13.06 -3.41
N LYS A 172 16.00 -13.96 -3.17
CA LYS A 172 16.26 -15.39 -3.00
C LYS A 172 16.97 -16.00 -4.22
N LYS A 173 16.56 -15.65 -5.44
CA LYS A 173 17.19 -16.10 -6.68
C LYS A 173 18.65 -15.62 -6.76
N HIS A 174 18.88 -14.34 -6.49
CA HIS A 174 20.22 -13.72 -6.57
C HIS A 174 21.16 -14.25 -5.49
N THR A 175 20.76 -14.23 -4.24
CA THR A 175 21.61 -14.64 -3.09
C THR A 175 21.92 -16.14 -3.09
N SER A 176 21.06 -16.98 -3.67
CA SER A 176 21.30 -18.41 -3.85
C SER A 176 22.16 -18.77 -5.07
N GLY A 177 22.59 -17.79 -5.86
CA GLY A 177 23.37 -18.01 -7.09
C GLY A 177 22.59 -18.67 -8.23
N LYS A 178 21.25 -18.73 -8.16
CA LYS A 178 20.41 -19.34 -9.19
C LYS A 178 20.04 -18.41 -10.34
N GLY A 179 20.54 -17.18 -10.34
CA GLY A 179 20.34 -16.16 -11.35
C GLY A 179 20.55 -14.76 -10.78
N SER A 180 20.19 -13.73 -11.53
CA SER A 180 20.39 -12.34 -11.15
C SER A 180 19.08 -11.55 -11.27
N TYR A 181 18.87 -10.57 -10.41
CA TYR A 181 17.81 -9.58 -10.60
C TYR A 181 18.19 -8.51 -11.63
N HIS A 182 19.46 -8.52 -12.11
CA HIS A 182 19.92 -7.69 -13.23
C HIS A 182 19.62 -8.31 -14.60
N GLU A 183 19.02 -9.51 -14.64
CA GLU A 183 18.66 -10.22 -15.87
C GLU A 183 17.15 -10.36 -15.98
N ASP A 184 16.58 -9.84 -17.09
CA ASP A 184 15.16 -10.00 -17.39
C ASP A 184 14.86 -11.45 -17.80
N THR A 185 14.15 -12.16 -16.94
CA THR A 185 13.67 -13.53 -17.20
C THR A 185 12.16 -13.57 -17.42
N GLY A 186 11.57 -12.46 -17.89
CA GLY A 186 10.15 -12.30 -18.18
C GLY A 186 9.35 -11.55 -17.11
N GLU A 187 9.94 -11.32 -15.91
CA GLU A 187 9.29 -10.61 -14.83
C GLU A 187 9.72 -9.15 -14.70
N GLY A 188 10.76 -8.74 -15.42
CA GLY A 188 11.43 -7.46 -15.31
C GLY A 188 12.86 -7.60 -14.77
N LEU A 189 13.47 -6.49 -14.39
CA LEU A 189 14.86 -6.47 -13.88
C LEU A 189 15.16 -5.20 -13.08
N ASP A 190 16.25 -5.27 -12.31
CA ASP A 190 16.99 -4.12 -11.79
C ASP A 190 17.83 -3.51 -12.92
N ASN A 191 17.39 -2.37 -13.41
CA ASN A 191 17.98 -1.69 -14.57
C ASN A 191 18.84 -0.47 -14.19
N PHE A 192 18.71 0.05 -12.98
CA PHE A 192 19.35 1.29 -12.56
C PHE A 192 20.40 1.02 -11.48
N HIS A 193 21.63 0.78 -11.93
CA HIS A 193 22.74 0.61 -11.02
C HIS A 193 23.03 1.90 -10.23
N VAL A 194 22.94 1.84 -8.90
CA VAL A 194 23.14 2.99 -8.03
C VAL A 194 24.60 3.41 -8.00
N GLY A 195 25.51 2.57 -7.50
CA GLY A 195 26.92 2.87 -7.38
C GLY A 195 27.20 4.32 -6.94
N ALA A 196 28.01 5.03 -7.70
CA ALA A 196 28.28 6.46 -7.49
C ALA A 196 27.19 7.39 -8.08
N SER A 197 26.24 6.86 -8.86
CA SER A 197 25.27 7.62 -9.64
C SER A 197 24.04 8.10 -8.86
N ARG A 198 23.71 7.49 -7.73
CA ARG A 198 22.46 7.66 -6.96
C ARG A 198 21.22 6.96 -7.53
N GLY A 199 21.34 6.15 -8.56
CA GLY A 199 20.22 5.45 -9.17
C GLY A 199 19.16 6.42 -9.70
N VAL A 200 17.89 6.25 -9.29
CA VAL A 200 16.78 7.12 -9.69
C VAL A 200 16.62 8.36 -8.82
N GLY A 201 17.48 8.56 -7.84
CA GLY A 201 17.48 9.74 -6.98
C GLY A 201 18.08 9.50 -5.61
N GLY A 202 18.18 10.57 -4.84
CA GLY A 202 18.63 10.57 -3.46
C GLY A 202 18.27 11.90 -2.81
N ILE A 203 18.53 12.03 -1.51
CA ILE A 203 18.24 13.23 -0.74
C ILE A 203 19.50 14.09 -0.62
N ALA A 204 19.38 15.38 -0.84
CA ALA A 204 20.43 16.36 -0.59
C ALA A 204 19.87 17.62 0.03
N PHE A 205 20.64 18.23 0.91
CA PHE A 205 20.38 19.56 1.45
C PHE A 205 21.28 20.59 0.76
N LYS A 206 20.69 21.66 0.24
CA LYS A 206 21.45 22.76 -0.37
C LYS A 206 21.75 23.80 0.69
N ASN A 207 23.02 24.11 0.90
CA ASN A 207 23.49 25.21 1.70
C ASN A 207 24.39 26.10 0.83
N ASP A 208 23.90 27.29 0.46
CA ASP A 208 24.53 28.19 -0.50
C ASP A 208 24.89 27.46 -1.82
N SER A 209 26.18 27.28 -2.09
CA SER A 209 26.69 26.62 -3.31
C SER A 209 27.00 25.13 -3.10
N ILE A 210 26.80 24.59 -1.90
CA ILE A 210 27.17 23.22 -1.54
C ILE A 210 25.93 22.36 -1.42
N TYR A 211 25.95 21.18 -2.04
CA TYR A 211 24.95 20.14 -1.82
C TYR A 211 25.51 19.10 -0.83
N ALA A 212 24.98 19.10 0.39
CA ALA A 212 25.24 18.04 1.36
C ALA A 212 24.32 16.84 1.06
N VAL A 213 24.88 15.79 0.49
CA VAL A 213 24.14 14.60 0.11
C VAL A 213 24.05 13.65 1.31
N SER A 214 22.87 13.05 1.53
CA SER A 214 22.69 12.07 2.59
C SER A 214 23.52 10.80 2.34
N LYS A 215 23.82 10.11 3.42
CA LYS A 215 24.48 8.80 3.42
C LYS A 215 23.42 7.69 3.48
N ASN A 216 23.85 6.44 3.64
CA ASN A 216 22.98 5.30 3.88
C ASN A 216 22.11 5.52 5.13
N PHE A 217 20.94 4.88 5.18
CA PHE A 217 20.10 4.96 6.38
C PHE A 217 20.83 4.38 7.61
N LYS A 218 20.40 4.77 8.82
CA LYS A 218 21.01 4.31 10.07
C LYS A 218 20.15 3.28 10.81
N SER A 219 18.86 3.40 10.66
CA SER A 219 17.86 2.54 11.30
C SER A 219 16.67 2.40 10.36
N TYR A 220 15.82 1.44 10.61
CA TYR A 220 14.58 1.26 9.87
C TYR A 220 13.42 0.88 10.79
N LYS A 221 12.22 1.20 10.38
CA LYS A 221 10.97 0.77 11.00
C LYS A 221 9.96 0.51 9.89
N THR A 222 9.45 -0.73 9.79
CA THR A 222 8.32 -1.04 8.91
C THR A 222 7.04 -0.82 9.69
N ILE A 223 6.19 0.08 9.22
CA ILE A 223 4.96 0.50 9.90
C ILE A 223 3.78 -0.30 9.35
N ALA A 224 3.62 -0.33 8.03
CA ALA A 224 2.52 -1.04 7.40
C ALA A 224 2.89 -1.62 6.04
N ASN A 225 2.32 -2.79 5.73
CA ASN A 225 2.24 -3.39 4.41
C ASN A 225 0.77 -3.65 4.10
N GLY A 226 0.34 -3.55 2.85
CA GLY A 226 -1.06 -3.78 2.52
C GLY A 226 -1.39 -3.69 1.04
N PRO A 227 -2.67 -3.77 0.69
CA PRO A 227 -3.08 -3.78 -0.72
C PRO A 227 -2.89 -2.43 -1.42
N LEU A 228 -2.84 -1.31 -0.69
CA LEU A 228 -2.80 0.05 -1.26
C LEU A 228 -1.52 0.81 -0.96
N ARG A 229 -0.92 0.58 0.22
CA ARG A 229 0.23 1.35 0.68
C ARG A 229 1.14 0.51 1.55
N THR A 230 2.46 0.66 1.38
CA THR A 230 3.46 0.33 2.40
C THR A 230 3.97 1.61 3.03
N VAL A 231 4.23 1.57 4.35
CA VAL A 231 4.74 2.71 5.12
C VAL A 231 5.94 2.25 5.93
N PHE A 232 7.02 3.01 5.88
CA PHE A 232 8.24 2.72 6.62
C PHE A 232 9.05 3.99 6.86
N GLU A 233 9.97 3.93 7.81
CA GLU A 233 10.96 4.97 8.12
C GLU A 233 12.37 4.40 7.93
N LEU A 234 13.27 5.24 7.43
CA LEU A 234 14.70 4.93 7.24
C LEU A 234 15.58 6.05 7.81
#